data_3a5f5660f216339377f7ede6a1abcff7
#
_entry.id   3a5f5660f216339377f7ede6a1abcff7
#
_cell.length_a   1.000
_cell.length_b   1.000
_cell.length_c   1.000
_cell.angle_alpha   90.00
_cell.angle_beta   90.00
_cell.angle_gamma   90.00
#
_symmetry.space_group_name_H-M   'P 1'
#
loop_
_entity.id
_entity.type
_entity.pdbx_description
1 polymer ?
#
loop_
_entity_poly.entity_id
_entity_poly.type
_entity_poly.pdbx_seq_one_letter_code
_entity_poly.pdbx_strand_id
1 'polypeptide(L)'
;DFYVGEGADVTIVAGCGVHTETGEPARHNGIHRFFLKPGSRVLYQEKHIGTGKGAGLRSIDPVTEAYLEENAVLEMDTAQIGGVDHTLRKTKATAAAGAKLRIRERILTEGEQDARTEFEVELAGEGSGADIVSRAVARGKSHQEYTSTIIGNAPCTGHSECDAIIDGEATVDAAPKLCAHH
;
A
#
# COMPACT_ATOMS: atom_id res chain seq x y z
N ASP A 1 8.21 -13.96 2.53
CA ASP A 1 7.79 -13.86 3.94
C ASP A 1 8.92 -13.26 4.76
N PHE A 2 8.60 -12.28 5.63
CA PHE A 2 9.53 -11.60 6.53
C PHE A 2 9.14 -11.96 7.97
N TYR A 3 10.00 -12.70 8.65
CA TYR A 3 9.84 -13.04 10.07
C TYR A 3 10.79 -12.18 10.88
N VAL A 4 10.22 -11.22 11.64
CA VAL A 4 10.99 -10.24 12.41
C VAL A 4 10.92 -10.58 13.89
N GLY A 5 12.07 -10.90 14.49
CA GLY A 5 12.19 -11.33 15.89
C GLY A 5 11.81 -10.24 16.89
N GLU A 6 11.57 -10.64 18.13
CA GLU A 6 11.21 -9.75 19.23
C GLU A 6 12.24 -8.64 19.41
N GLY A 7 11.77 -7.40 19.51
CA GLY A 7 12.59 -6.20 19.70
C GLY A 7 13.54 -5.86 18.53
N ALA A 8 13.51 -6.61 17.43
CA ALA A 8 14.38 -6.32 16.28
C ALA A 8 13.97 -5.02 15.57
N ASP A 9 14.94 -4.27 15.09
CA ASP A 9 14.74 -3.04 14.27
C ASP A 9 15.36 -3.26 12.88
N VAL A 10 14.52 -3.23 11.83
CA VAL A 10 14.90 -3.66 10.49
C VAL A 10 14.43 -2.66 9.45
N THR A 11 15.31 -2.31 8.52
CA THR A 11 14.95 -1.59 7.29
C THR A 11 15.02 -2.55 6.10
N ILE A 12 13.94 -2.61 5.32
CA ILE A 12 13.84 -3.41 4.11
C ILE A 12 13.62 -2.46 2.93
N VAL A 13 14.49 -2.52 1.94
CA VAL A 13 14.36 -1.75 0.70
C VAL A 13 14.08 -2.70 -0.44
N ALA A 14 12.93 -2.54 -1.08
CA ALA A 14 12.47 -3.35 -2.20
C ALA A 14 12.27 -2.49 -3.46
N GLY A 15 12.53 -3.06 -4.60
CA GLY A 15 12.23 -2.44 -5.89
C GLY A 15 11.70 -3.48 -6.86
N CYS A 16 10.53 -3.20 -7.42
CA CYS A 16 9.90 -4.06 -8.42
C CYS A 16 9.65 -3.26 -9.69
N GLY A 17 9.87 -3.90 -10.83
CA GLY A 17 9.66 -3.26 -12.12
C GLY A 17 9.10 -4.22 -13.16
N VAL A 18 8.38 -3.67 -14.12
CA VAL A 18 7.95 -4.38 -15.32
C VAL A 18 8.54 -3.68 -16.54
N HIS A 19 9.04 -4.47 -17.46
CA HIS A 19 9.68 -3.96 -18.67
C HIS A 19 9.17 -4.69 -19.91
N THR A 20 8.79 -3.94 -20.95
CA THR A 20 8.48 -4.54 -22.24
C THR A 20 8.99 -3.68 -23.41
N GLU A 21 9.65 -4.33 -24.36
CA GLU A 21 10.06 -3.74 -25.64
C GLU A 21 9.20 -4.27 -26.81
N THR A 22 8.26 -5.14 -26.54
CA THR A 22 7.42 -5.85 -27.52
C THR A 22 5.93 -5.59 -27.30
N GLY A 23 5.06 -6.28 -28.05
CA GLY A 23 3.62 -6.31 -27.79
C GLY A 23 3.21 -7.28 -26.67
N GLU A 24 4.17 -8.05 -26.12
CA GLU A 24 3.86 -9.00 -25.05
C GLU A 24 3.69 -8.31 -23.71
N PRO A 25 2.70 -8.73 -22.88
CA PRO A 25 2.47 -8.14 -21.57
C PRO A 25 3.60 -8.51 -20.58
N ALA A 26 3.95 -7.54 -19.74
CA ALA A 26 4.86 -7.74 -18.61
C ALA A 26 4.08 -7.59 -17.30
N ARG A 27 4.16 -8.59 -16.42
CA ARG A 27 3.42 -8.62 -15.15
C ARG A 27 4.31 -8.94 -13.97
N HIS A 28 4.04 -8.28 -12.87
CA HIS A 28 4.63 -8.59 -11.57
C HIS A 28 3.53 -8.74 -10.52
N ASN A 29 3.38 -9.97 -9.98
CA ASN A 29 2.44 -10.29 -8.92
C ASN A 29 3.24 -10.81 -7.73
N GLY A 30 3.52 -9.91 -6.78
CA GLY A 30 4.27 -10.24 -5.57
C GLY A 30 3.35 -10.36 -4.36
N ILE A 31 3.63 -11.33 -3.48
CA ILE A 31 3.00 -11.40 -2.16
C ILE A 31 4.07 -11.21 -1.10
N HIS A 32 3.92 -10.16 -0.29
CA HIS A 32 4.79 -9.86 0.84
C HIS A 32 4.05 -10.10 2.15
N ARG A 33 4.56 -10.99 3.01
CA ARG A 33 3.99 -11.25 4.33
C ARG A 33 4.98 -10.84 5.41
N PHE A 34 4.48 -10.06 6.35
CA PHE A 34 5.22 -9.55 7.49
C PHE A 34 4.67 -10.18 8.77
N PHE A 35 5.52 -10.89 9.50
CA PHE A 35 5.23 -11.46 10.82
C PHE A 35 6.14 -10.76 11.84
N LEU A 36 5.60 -9.77 12.53
CA LEU A 36 6.34 -8.93 13.47
C LEU A 36 6.10 -9.41 14.91
N LYS A 37 7.16 -9.89 15.55
CA LYS A 37 7.14 -10.30 16.96
C LYS A 37 7.07 -9.10 17.91
N PRO A 38 6.75 -9.28 19.21
CA PRO A 38 6.52 -8.18 20.14
C PRO A 38 7.65 -7.15 20.14
N GLY A 39 7.29 -5.87 20.13
CA GLY A 39 8.23 -4.75 20.21
C GLY A 39 9.14 -4.57 18.99
N SER A 40 9.01 -5.38 17.95
CA SER A 40 9.80 -5.24 16.73
C SER A 40 9.39 -4.02 15.91
N ARG A 41 10.34 -3.50 15.12
CA ARG A 41 10.14 -2.34 14.24
C ARG A 41 10.60 -2.67 12.84
N VAL A 42 9.80 -2.33 11.84
CA VAL A 42 10.15 -2.47 10.44
C VAL A 42 9.86 -1.17 9.69
N LEU A 43 10.86 -0.68 8.96
CA LEU A 43 10.68 0.28 7.88
C LEU A 43 10.76 -0.47 6.55
N TYR A 44 9.64 -0.56 5.84
CA TYR A 44 9.56 -1.15 4.51
C TYR A 44 9.43 -0.07 3.45
N GLN A 45 10.44 0.06 2.61
CA GLN A 45 10.45 1.00 1.49
C GLN A 45 10.34 0.24 0.17
N GLU A 46 9.32 0.53 -0.61
CA GLU A 46 9.07 -0.15 -1.88
C GLU A 46 8.87 0.85 -3.02
N LYS A 47 9.48 0.54 -4.17
CA LYS A 47 9.32 1.34 -5.39
C LYS A 47 8.89 0.47 -6.56
N HIS A 48 7.83 0.89 -7.24
CA HIS A 48 7.34 0.28 -8.47
C HIS A 48 7.55 1.19 -9.67
N ILE A 49 7.95 0.60 -10.80
CA ILE A 49 8.17 1.32 -12.06
C ILE A 49 7.89 0.43 -13.27
N GLY A 50 7.22 0.99 -14.27
CA GLY A 50 7.10 0.41 -15.59
C GLY A 50 8.06 1.08 -16.57
N THR A 51 8.70 0.30 -17.45
CA THR A 51 9.66 0.80 -18.43
C THR A 51 9.52 0.09 -19.79
N GLY A 52 10.24 0.59 -20.79
CA GLY A 52 10.22 0.04 -22.15
C GLY A 52 9.27 0.78 -23.07
N LYS A 53 9.47 0.58 -24.39
CA LYS A 53 8.71 1.23 -25.46
C LYS A 53 7.73 0.29 -26.16
N GLY A 54 7.67 -0.96 -25.73
CA GLY A 54 6.75 -1.96 -26.26
C GLY A 54 5.28 -1.59 -25.99
N ALA A 55 4.39 -2.09 -26.85
CA ALA A 55 2.94 -1.90 -26.71
C ALA A 55 2.28 -2.89 -25.73
N GLY A 56 3.06 -3.83 -25.15
CA GLY A 56 2.54 -4.80 -24.19
C GLY A 56 2.11 -4.13 -22.88
N LEU A 57 1.01 -4.64 -22.30
CA LEU A 57 0.48 -4.15 -21.01
C LEU A 57 1.49 -4.39 -19.88
N ARG A 58 1.78 -3.36 -19.11
CA ARG A 58 2.62 -3.41 -17.89
C ARG A 58 1.74 -3.39 -16.66
N SER A 59 1.68 -4.50 -15.92
CA SER A 59 0.88 -4.58 -14.71
C SER A 59 1.70 -4.97 -13.49
N ILE A 60 1.37 -4.36 -12.34
CA ILE A 60 1.97 -4.66 -11.03
C ILE A 60 0.85 -4.77 -10.02
N ASP A 61 0.57 -6.00 -9.57
CA ASP A 61 -0.52 -6.32 -8.64
C ASP A 61 0.01 -6.89 -7.33
N PRO A 62 0.59 -6.06 -6.44
CA PRO A 62 1.20 -6.52 -5.21
C PRO A 62 0.15 -6.78 -4.13
N VAL A 63 0.36 -7.85 -3.36
CA VAL A 63 -0.40 -8.15 -2.16
C VAL A 63 0.52 -8.06 -0.95
N THR A 64 0.10 -7.33 0.08
CA THR A 64 0.79 -7.26 1.36
C THR A 64 -0.12 -7.76 2.47
N GLU A 65 0.40 -8.66 3.30
CA GLU A 65 -0.26 -9.13 4.51
C GLU A 65 0.66 -8.85 5.70
N ALA A 66 0.15 -8.24 6.77
CA ALA A 66 0.96 -7.88 7.92
C ALA A 66 0.29 -8.29 9.23
N TYR A 67 1.04 -8.99 10.06
CA TYR A 67 0.62 -9.48 11.38
C TYR A 67 1.55 -8.88 12.43
N LEU A 68 1.04 -7.87 13.15
CA LEU A 68 1.78 -7.13 14.15
C LEU A 68 1.40 -7.63 15.55
N GLU A 69 2.34 -8.27 16.22
CA GLU A 69 2.18 -8.65 17.63
C GLU A 69 2.32 -7.43 18.56
N GLU A 70 2.21 -7.62 19.86
CA GLU A 70 2.14 -6.56 20.86
C GLU A 70 3.29 -5.53 20.72
N ASN A 71 2.93 -4.23 20.66
CA ASN A 71 3.85 -3.10 20.53
C ASN A 71 4.75 -3.13 19.29
N ALA A 72 4.48 -4.01 18.31
CA ALA A 72 5.21 -4.01 17.04
C ALA A 72 4.86 -2.78 16.19
N VAL A 73 5.81 -2.33 15.39
CA VAL A 73 5.66 -1.16 14.50
C VAL A 73 6.02 -1.53 13.08
N LEU A 74 5.11 -1.31 12.14
CA LEU A 74 5.37 -1.40 10.69
C LEU A 74 5.14 -0.04 10.06
N GLU A 75 6.19 0.50 9.46
CA GLU A 75 6.11 1.68 8.60
C GLU A 75 6.34 1.25 7.14
N MET A 76 5.39 1.56 6.27
CA MET A 76 5.46 1.27 4.83
C MET A 76 5.54 2.59 4.06
N ASP A 77 6.59 2.78 3.30
CA ASP A 77 6.78 3.91 2.37
C ASP A 77 6.83 3.36 0.95
N THR A 78 5.71 3.47 0.24
CA THR A 78 5.55 2.87 -1.08
C THR A 78 5.39 3.96 -2.15
N ALA A 79 6.04 3.77 -3.30
CA ALA A 79 5.96 4.71 -4.41
C ALA A 79 5.79 3.98 -5.74
N GLN A 80 4.79 4.38 -6.53
CA GLN A 80 4.66 4.00 -7.94
C GLN A 80 4.82 5.25 -8.79
N ILE A 81 5.88 5.30 -9.60
CA ILE A 81 6.33 6.53 -10.28
C ILE A 81 6.03 6.50 -11.78
N GLY A 82 4.95 5.87 -12.18
CA GLY A 82 4.51 5.86 -13.58
C GLY A 82 5.04 4.68 -14.41
N GLY A 83 4.62 4.65 -15.65
CA GLY A 83 4.96 3.60 -16.62
C GLY A 83 4.27 2.25 -16.39
N VAL A 84 3.43 2.14 -15.37
CA VAL A 84 2.61 0.97 -15.09
C VAL A 84 1.20 1.23 -15.61
N ASP A 85 0.73 0.39 -16.53
CA ASP A 85 -0.55 0.61 -17.21
C ASP A 85 -1.74 0.18 -16.33
N HIS A 86 -1.53 -0.86 -15.50
CA HIS A 86 -2.55 -1.34 -14.56
C HIS A 86 -1.94 -1.76 -13.23
N THR A 87 -2.57 -1.37 -12.14
CA THR A 87 -2.20 -1.77 -10.78
C THR A 87 -3.42 -2.09 -9.95
N LEU A 88 -3.37 -3.24 -9.25
CA LEU A 88 -4.26 -3.56 -8.15
C LEU A 88 -3.43 -3.90 -6.91
N ARG A 89 -3.19 -2.91 -6.05
CA ARG A 89 -2.49 -3.07 -4.78
C ARG A 89 -3.50 -3.45 -3.69
N LYS A 90 -3.21 -4.54 -2.96
CA LYS A 90 -3.99 -4.96 -1.80
C LYS A 90 -3.12 -5.07 -0.57
N THR A 91 -3.53 -4.44 0.51
CA THR A 91 -2.84 -4.52 1.80
C THR A 91 -3.81 -4.90 2.89
N LYS A 92 -3.53 -5.98 3.61
CA LYS A 92 -4.26 -6.40 4.80
C LYS A 92 -3.34 -6.43 6.00
N ALA A 93 -3.82 -5.94 7.14
CA ALA A 93 -3.05 -5.96 8.37
C ALA A 93 -3.91 -6.22 9.60
N THR A 94 -3.32 -6.90 10.58
CA THR A 94 -3.91 -7.07 11.91
C THR A 94 -2.91 -6.55 12.94
N ALA A 95 -3.36 -5.68 13.84
CA ALA A 95 -2.56 -5.05 14.88
C ALA A 95 -3.04 -5.46 16.28
N ALA A 96 -2.17 -6.13 17.03
CA ALA A 96 -2.39 -6.49 18.43
C ALA A 96 -2.23 -5.26 19.36
N ALA A 97 -2.29 -5.46 20.66
CA ALA A 97 -2.23 -4.37 21.65
C ALA A 97 -0.98 -3.50 21.46
N GLY A 98 -1.16 -2.18 21.47
CA GLY A 98 -0.09 -1.19 21.31
C GLY A 98 0.58 -1.15 19.93
N ALA A 99 0.30 -2.09 19.04
CA ALA A 99 0.94 -2.15 17.71
C ALA A 99 0.54 -0.96 16.82
N LYS A 100 1.45 -0.53 15.97
CA LYS A 100 1.29 0.64 15.09
C LYS A 100 1.59 0.29 13.64
N LEU A 101 0.65 0.63 12.77
CA LEU A 101 0.82 0.56 11.31
C LEU A 101 0.81 1.98 10.74
N ARG A 102 1.83 2.32 9.98
CA ARG A 102 1.88 3.57 9.19
C ARG A 102 2.09 3.23 7.74
N ILE A 103 1.23 3.75 6.86
CA ILE A 103 1.37 3.60 5.42
C ILE A 103 1.45 4.98 4.80
N ARG A 104 2.49 5.20 4.00
CA ARG A 104 2.70 6.37 3.15
C ARG A 104 2.80 5.90 1.72
N GLU A 105 1.75 6.11 0.95
CA GLU A 105 1.71 5.78 -0.47
C GLU A 105 1.87 7.04 -1.32
N ARG A 106 2.63 6.92 -2.40
CA ARG A 106 2.74 7.93 -3.46
C ARG A 106 2.50 7.24 -4.79
N ILE A 107 1.48 7.71 -5.52
CA ILE A 107 1.11 7.09 -6.78
C ILE A 107 0.92 8.13 -7.88
N LEU A 108 1.58 7.91 -9.01
CA LEU A 108 1.43 8.70 -10.22
C LEU A 108 0.85 7.83 -11.33
N THR A 109 -0.23 8.31 -11.94
CA THR A 109 -0.78 7.74 -13.18
C THR A 109 -0.90 8.81 -14.25
N GLU A 110 -0.70 8.42 -15.50
CA GLU A 110 -0.78 9.30 -16.67
C GLU A 110 -1.35 8.59 -17.89
N GLY A 111 -1.78 9.36 -18.88
CA GLY A 111 -2.35 8.79 -20.12
C GLY A 111 -3.67 8.08 -19.84
N GLU A 112 -3.75 6.78 -20.09
CA GLU A 112 -4.91 5.91 -19.87
C GLU A 112 -4.65 4.86 -18.76
N GLN A 113 -3.66 5.11 -17.89
CA GLN A 113 -3.31 4.19 -16.81
C GLN A 113 -4.44 4.09 -15.76
N ASP A 114 -4.60 2.89 -15.22
CA ASP A 114 -5.56 2.59 -14.16
C ASP A 114 -4.82 2.05 -12.92
N ALA A 115 -5.10 2.61 -11.76
CA ALA A 115 -4.53 2.15 -10.51
C ALA A 115 -5.58 2.07 -9.41
N ARG A 116 -5.65 0.93 -8.76
CA ARG A 116 -6.52 0.68 -7.62
C ARG A 116 -5.72 0.29 -6.41
N THR A 117 -5.99 0.94 -5.28
CA THR A 117 -5.38 0.63 -3.97
C THR A 117 -6.47 0.30 -2.96
N GLU A 118 -6.33 -0.86 -2.33
CA GLU A 118 -7.23 -1.37 -1.31
C GLU A 118 -6.47 -1.63 0.00
N PHE A 119 -6.85 -0.95 1.08
CA PHE A 119 -6.34 -1.18 2.43
C PHE A 119 -7.43 -1.75 3.34
N GLU A 120 -7.10 -2.80 4.06
CA GLU A 120 -7.96 -3.39 5.10
C GLU A 120 -7.12 -3.61 6.37
N VAL A 121 -7.46 -2.90 7.44
CA VAL A 121 -6.71 -2.95 8.69
C VAL A 121 -7.62 -3.25 9.87
N GLU A 122 -7.32 -4.31 10.60
CA GLU A 122 -7.97 -4.66 11.85
C GLU A 122 -7.11 -4.22 13.05
N LEU A 123 -7.67 -3.36 13.89
CA LEU A 123 -7.10 -2.92 15.15
C LEU A 123 -7.69 -3.77 16.28
N ALA A 124 -7.06 -4.93 16.52
CA ALA A 124 -7.60 -5.97 17.38
C ALA A 124 -7.31 -5.74 18.87
N GLY A 125 -6.24 -5.01 19.20
CA GLY A 125 -5.80 -4.82 20.59
C GLY A 125 -5.90 -3.39 21.09
N GLU A 126 -6.03 -3.23 22.41
CA GLU A 126 -6.07 -1.92 23.07
C GLU A 126 -4.80 -1.11 22.76
N GLY A 127 -4.97 0.19 22.50
CA GLY A 127 -3.89 1.11 22.17
C GLY A 127 -3.27 0.87 20.79
N SER A 128 -3.80 -0.04 19.96
CA SER A 128 -3.34 -0.19 18.58
C SER A 128 -3.63 1.05 17.73
N GLY A 129 -2.96 1.17 16.58
CA GLY A 129 -3.18 2.33 15.72
C GLY A 129 -2.83 2.11 14.26
N ALA A 130 -3.60 2.73 13.36
CA ALA A 130 -3.32 2.77 11.93
C ALA A 130 -3.37 4.22 11.42
N ASP A 131 -2.38 4.58 10.60
CA ASP A 131 -2.26 5.88 9.95
C ASP A 131 -1.92 5.66 8.48
N ILE A 132 -2.93 5.78 7.61
CA ILE A 132 -2.83 5.51 6.18
C ILE A 132 -2.98 6.83 5.42
N VAL A 133 -1.95 7.20 4.68
CA VAL A 133 -1.94 8.41 3.85
C VAL A 133 -1.51 8.07 2.43
N SER A 134 -2.39 8.32 1.47
CA SER A 134 -2.11 8.22 0.04
C SER A 134 -2.00 9.62 -0.57
N ARG A 135 -0.95 9.84 -1.35
CA ARG A 135 -0.72 11.05 -2.14
C ARG A 135 -0.74 10.68 -3.62
N ALA A 136 -1.77 11.10 -4.31
CA ALA A 136 -2.06 10.75 -5.68
C ALA A 136 -1.77 11.90 -6.65
N VAL A 137 -1.24 11.58 -7.82
CA VAL A 137 -1.23 12.48 -8.98
C VAL A 137 -1.81 11.71 -10.16
N ALA A 138 -2.90 12.19 -10.72
CA ALA A 138 -3.57 11.60 -11.88
C ALA A 138 -3.59 12.59 -13.03
N ARG A 139 -3.11 12.19 -14.21
CA ARG A 139 -2.95 13.06 -15.40
C ARG A 139 -3.56 12.44 -16.66
N GLY A 140 -3.96 13.30 -17.58
CA GLY A 140 -4.49 12.88 -18.89
C GLY A 140 -5.88 12.29 -18.77
N LYS A 141 -6.06 11.01 -19.04
CA LYS A 141 -7.31 10.26 -18.91
C LYS A 141 -7.17 9.10 -17.93
N SER A 142 -6.15 9.15 -17.08
CA SER A 142 -5.89 8.09 -16.10
C SER A 142 -6.97 8.05 -15.02
N HIS A 143 -7.11 6.88 -14.41
CA HIS A 143 -8.06 6.66 -13.33
C HIS A 143 -7.34 6.08 -12.11
N GLN A 144 -7.69 6.58 -10.91
CA GLN A 144 -7.26 6.00 -9.65
C GLN A 144 -8.46 5.75 -8.74
N GLU A 145 -8.45 4.60 -8.07
CA GLU A 145 -9.41 4.26 -7.04
C GLU A 145 -8.67 3.96 -5.73
N TYR A 146 -9.04 4.65 -4.67
CA TYR A 146 -8.52 4.45 -3.33
C TYR A 146 -9.63 3.98 -2.41
N THR A 147 -9.47 2.82 -1.80
CA THR A 147 -10.34 2.33 -0.74
C THR A 147 -9.54 1.98 0.50
N SER A 148 -10.04 2.32 1.65
CA SER A 148 -9.48 1.89 2.91
C SER A 148 -10.59 1.54 3.90
N THR A 149 -10.40 0.46 4.65
CA THR A 149 -11.27 0.07 5.74
C THR A 149 -10.41 -0.16 6.98
N ILE A 150 -10.62 0.64 8.01
CA ILE A 150 -10.00 0.45 9.33
C ILE A 150 -11.08 0.01 10.30
N ILE A 151 -10.90 -1.14 10.92
CA ILE A 151 -11.84 -1.77 11.84
C ILE A 151 -11.25 -1.75 13.24
N GLY A 152 -11.85 -0.99 14.16
CA GLY A 152 -11.46 -0.93 15.57
C GLY A 152 -12.28 -1.90 16.42
N ASN A 153 -11.65 -2.96 16.91
CA ASN A 153 -12.26 -3.97 17.78
C ASN A 153 -11.89 -3.79 19.26
N ALA A 154 -11.07 -2.78 19.58
CA ALA A 154 -10.67 -2.38 20.93
C ALA A 154 -10.46 -0.87 20.97
N PRO A 155 -10.27 -0.21 22.13
CA PRO A 155 -9.85 1.19 22.20
C PRO A 155 -8.59 1.43 21.40
N CYS A 156 -8.70 2.16 20.29
CA CYS A 156 -7.65 2.29 19.27
C CYS A 156 -7.72 3.64 18.55
N THR A 157 -6.77 3.90 17.67
CA THR A 157 -6.77 5.10 16.82
C THR A 157 -6.66 4.73 15.35
N GLY A 158 -7.52 5.29 14.51
CA GLY A 158 -7.50 5.10 13.07
C GLY A 158 -7.50 6.42 12.32
N HIS A 159 -6.63 6.55 11.32
CA HIS A 159 -6.62 7.67 10.39
C HIS A 159 -6.47 7.15 8.95
N SER A 160 -7.25 7.72 8.03
CA SER A 160 -7.12 7.44 6.61
C SER A 160 -7.34 8.71 5.80
N GLU A 161 -6.40 9.00 4.93
CA GLU A 161 -6.36 10.21 4.11
C GLU A 161 -5.94 9.88 2.68
N CYS A 162 -6.64 10.47 1.70
CA CYS A 162 -6.24 10.45 0.30
C CYS A 162 -6.31 11.86 -0.27
N ASP A 163 -5.14 12.41 -0.60
CA ASP A 163 -5.03 13.68 -1.31
C ASP A 163 -4.63 13.43 -2.76
N ALA A 164 -5.31 14.15 -3.68
CA ALA A 164 -5.07 13.99 -5.10
C ALA A 164 -4.86 15.32 -5.82
N ILE A 165 -3.89 15.34 -6.72
CA ILE A 165 -3.74 16.36 -7.76
C ILE A 165 -4.24 15.74 -9.07
N ILE A 166 -5.24 16.38 -9.68
CA ILE A 166 -5.87 15.91 -10.90
C ILE A 166 -5.59 16.91 -12.03
N ASP A 167 -5.07 16.43 -13.16
CA ASP A 167 -4.76 17.24 -14.33
C ASP A 167 -5.36 16.62 -15.61
N GLY A 168 -6.02 17.42 -16.43
CA GLY A 168 -6.70 16.98 -17.64
C GLY A 168 -8.08 16.34 -17.37
N GLU A 169 -8.33 15.20 -18.00
CA GLU A 169 -9.60 14.43 -17.88
C GLU A 169 -9.47 13.25 -16.91
N ALA A 170 -8.39 13.23 -16.11
CA ALA A 170 -8.17 12.16 -15.13
C ALA A 170 -9.20 12.17 -14.01
N THR A 171 -9.40 11.02 -13.38
CA THR A 171 -10.34 10.87 -12.26
C THR A 171 -9.68 10.15 -11.09
N VAL A 172 -10.10 10.52 -9.87
CA VAL A 172 -9.69 9.86 -8.63
C VAL A 172 -10.92 9.66 -7.76
N ASP A 173 -11.21 8.40 -7.45
CA ASP A 173 -12.29 8.01 -6.53
C ASP A 173 -11.69 7.57 -5.20
N ALA A 174 -12.15 8.16 -4.10
CA ALA A 174 -11.66 7.85 -2.76
C ALA A 174 -12.80 7.49 -1.81
N ALA A 175 -12.72 6.33 -1.19
CA ALA A 175 -13.72 5.81 -0.25
C ALA A 175 -13.08 5.28 1.05
N PRO A 176 -12.58 6.17 1.93
CA PRO A 176 -12.11 5.76 3.25
C PRO A 176 -13.28 5.40 4.17
N LYS A 177 -13.11 4.32 4.95
CA LYS A 177 -14.10 3.82 5.89
C LYS A 177 -13.46 3.52 7.24
N LEU A 178 -14.04 4.07 8.30
CA LEU A 178 -13.68 3.76 9.68
C LEU A 178 -14.87 3.06 10.36
N CYS A 179 -14.64 1.89 10.92
CA CYS A 179 -15.63 1.11 11.65
C CYS A 179 -15.17 0.94 13.09
N ALA A 180 -15.93 1.44 14.06
CA ALA A 180 -15.66 1.24 15.49
C ALA A 180 -16.69 0.28 16.07
N HIS A 181 -16.23 -0.75 16.76
CA HIS A 181 -17.05 -1.74 17.44
C HIS A 181 -17.01 -1.59 18.98
N HIS A 182 -16.45 -0.48 19.46
CA HIS A 182 -16.35 -0.10 20.87
C HIS A 182 -16.95 1.26 21.12
#